data_073d5aeb66dbd9ee9002c70a7431a346
#
_entry.id   073d5aeb66dbd9ee9002c70a7431a346
#
_cell.length_a   1.000
_cell.length_b   1.000
_cell.length_c   1.000
_cell.angle_alpha   90.00
_cell.angle_beta   90.00
_cell.angle_gamma   90.00
#
_symmetry.space_group_name_H-M   'P 1'
#
loop_
_entity.id
_entity.type
_entity.pdbx_description
1 polymer ?
#
loop_
_entity_poly.entity_id
_entity_poly.type
_entity_poly.pdbx_seq_one_letter_code
_entity_poly.pdbx_strand_id
1 'polypeptide(L)'
;MAKKVAVLAVNPVNGCGLFQYLEAFFENGISYKVFAVSDTKEIKTNSGISLTADDVIANLKGHEDEFDALVFSCGDAVPVFQQNADKPYNVDLMQVIKTFGDKGKIMIGHCA
;
A
#
# COMPACT_ATOMS: atom_id res chain seq x y z
N MET A 1 -12.57 10.37 -17.05
CA MET A 1 -12.18 9.02 -16.60
C MET A 1 -11.77 9.07 -15.15
N ALA A 2 -12.37 8.23 -14.35
CA ALA A 2 -12.01 8.13 -12.95
C ALA A 2 -10.64 7.47 -12.84
N LYS A 3 -9.74 8.07 -12.07
CA LYS A 3 -8.45 7.48 -11.76
C LYS A 3 -8.60 6.53 -10.58
N LYS A 4 -7.79 5.49 -10.58
CA LYS A 4 -7.80 4.50 -9.53
C LYS A 4 -6.41 4.33 -8.95
N VAL A 5 -6.30 4.36 -7.63
CA VAL A 5 -5.04 4.34 -6.92
C VAL A 5 -4.94 3.07 -6.08
N ALA A 6 -3.82 2.38 -6.17
CA ALA A 6 -3.50 1.30 -5.26
C ALA A 6 -2.74 1.88 -4.07
N VAL A 7 -3.26 1.67 -2.87
CA VAL A 7 -2.64 2.16 -1.64
C VAL A 7 -2.08 0.96 -0.89
N LEU A 8 -0.79 0.99 -0.63
CA LEU A 8 -0.11 -0.08 0.10
C LEU A 8 0.05 0.32 1.56
N ALA A 9 -0.43 -0.52 2.45
CA ALA A 9 -0.36 -0.28 3.90
C ALA A 9 0.44 -1.41 4.56
N VAL A 10 1.51 -1.03 5.23
CA VAL A 10 2.34 -1.99 5.97
C VAL A 10 1.74 -2.25 7.36
N ASN A 11 2.23 -3.26 8.03
CA ASN A 11 1.79 -3.61 9.38
C ASN A 11 3.00 -3.56 10.34
N PRO A 12 3.08 -2.62 11.28
CA PRO A 12 2.14 -1.52 11.55
C PRO A 12 2.26 -0.37 10.55
N VAL A 13 1.18 0.39 10.40
CA VAL A 13 1.12 1.53 9.48
C VAL A 13 0.97 2.83 10.27
N ASN A 14 1.53 3.91 9.71
CA ASN A 14 1.25 5.24 10.24
C ASN A 14 -0.19 5.63 9.88
N GLY A 15 -1.09 5.57 10.87
CA GLY A 15 -2.51 5.82 10.63
C GLY A 15 -2.77 7.22 10.10
N CYS A 16 -2.11 8.23 10.69
CA CYS A 16 -2.28 9.62 10.23
C CYS A 16 -1.90 9.77 8.76
N GLY A 17 -0.74 9.28 8.36
CA GLY A 17 -0.30 9.34 6.96
C GLY A 17 -1.23 8.59 6.03
N LEU A 18 -1.65 7.39 6.42
CA LEU A 18 -2.57 6.60 5.61
C LEU A 18 -3.90 7.32 5.41
N PHE A 19 -4.52 7.76 6.50
CA PHE A 19 -5.84 8.37 6.42
C PHE A 19 -5.83 9.72 5.70
N GLN A 20 -4.75 10.48 5.78
CA GLN A 20 -4.62 11.72 5.02
C GLN A 20 -4.73 11.45 3.51
N TYR A 21 -4.07 10.42 3.00
CA TYR A 21 -4.19 10.03 1.59
C TYR A 21 -5.61 9.58 1.26
N LEU A 22 -6.19 8.72 2.08
CA LEU A 22 -7.51 8.17 1.79
C LEU A 22 -8.58 9.27 1.81
N GLU A 23 -8.53 10.17 2.78
CA GLU A 23 -9.48 11.27 2.87
C GLU A 23 -9.33 12.22 1.67
N ALA A 24 -8.10 12.54 1.28
CA ALA A 24 -7.86 13.39 0.13
C ALA A 24 -8.40 12.75 -1.16
N PHE A 25 -8.22 11.47 -1.34
CA PHE A 25 -8.76 10.76 -2.50
C PHE A 25 -10.28 10.80 -2.49
N PHE A 26 -10.87 10.52 -1.35
CA PHE A 26 -12.33 10.56 -1.20
C PHE A 26 -12.89 11.94 -1.53
N GLU A 27 -12.30 12.99 -0.98
CA GLU A 27 -12.75 14.37 -1.19
C GLU A 27 -12.63 14.82 -2.66
N ASN A 28 -11.69 14.25 -3.40
CA ASN A 28 -11.44 14.58 -4.79
C ASN A 28 -12.07 13.60 -5.79
N GLY A 29 -12.89 12.67 -5.31
CA GLY A 29 -13.56 11.70 -6.18
C GLY A 29 -12.63 10.69 -6.83
N ILE A 30 -11.47 10.43 -6.23
CA ILE A 30 -10.49 9.48 -6.73
C ILE A 30 -10.77 8.12 -6.08
N SER A 31 -10.99 7.10 -6.91
CA SER A 31 -11.17 5.73 -6.42
C SER A 31 -9.85 5.16 -5.93
N TYR A 32 -9.89 4.40 -4.84
CA TYR A 32 -8.70 3.74 -4.33
C TYR A 32 -9.05 2.37 -3.78
N LYS A 33 -8.03 1.52 -3.66
CA LYS A 33 -8.13 0.22 -3.01
C LYS A 33 -6.90 0.04 -2.14
N VAL A 34 -7.10 -0.37 -0.89
CA VAL A 34 -6.02 -0.55 0.08
C VAL A 34 -5.60 -2.01 0.09
N PHE A 35 -4.30 -2.23 -0.09
CA PHE A 35 -3.69 -3.55 -0.06
C PHE A 35 -2.77 -3.65 1.15
N ALA A 36 -2.99 -4.66 1.98
CA ALA A 36 -2.11 -4.92 3.12
C ALA A 36 -0.81 -5.56 2.63
N VAL A 37 0.33 -5.01 3.03
CA VAL A 37 1.63 -5.64 2.80
C VAL A 37 1.84 -6.66 3.92
N SER A 38 1.08 -7.73 3.83
CA SER A 38 1.01 -8.78 4.83
C SER A 38 0.36 -10.01 4.20
N ASP A 39 0.35 -11.11 4.91
CA ASP A 39 -0.36 -12.32 4.49
C ASP A 39 -1.84 -12.28 4.88
N THR A 40 -2.27 -11.28 5.63
CA THR A 40 -3.67 -11.08 6.02
C THR A 40 -4.11 -9.64 5.73
N LYS A 41 -5.42 -9.44 5.60
CA LYS A 41 -6.00 -8.10 5.43
C LYS A 41 -5.96 -7.28 6.70
N GLU A 42 -5.85 -7.91 7.84
CA GLU A 42 -5.84 -7.22 9.12
C GLU A 42 -4.46 -6.62 9.38
N ILE A 43 -4.43 -5.31 9.58
CA ILE A 43 -3.21 -4.58 9.90
C ILE A 43 -3.49 -3.68 11.10
N LYS A 44 -2.42 -3.24 11.76
CA LYS A 44 -2.54 -2.33 12.90
C LYS A 44 -1.85 -1.02 12.60
N THR A 45 -2.39 0.06 13.17
CA THR A 45 -1.68 1.33 13.19
C THR A 45 -0.58 1.30 14.25
N ASN A 46 0.33 2.27 14.19
CA ASN A 46 1.36 2.41 15.21
C ASN A 46 0.78 2.61 16.62
N SER A 47 -0.45 3.13 16.70
CA SER A 47 -1.15 3.33 17.97
C SER A 47 -1.89 2.10 18.46
N GLY A 48 -1.88 0.99 17.70
CA GLY A 48 -2.51 -0.26 18.10
C GLY A 48 -3.95 -0.46 17.64
N ILE A 49 -4.48 0.45 16.81
CA ILE A 49 -5.83 0.30 16.25
C ILE A 49 -5.80 -0.72 15.11
N SER A 50 -6.72 -1.67 15.14
CA SER A 50 -6.85 -2.67 14.08
C SER A 50 -7.64 -2.13 12.91
N LEU A 51 -7.12 -2.35 11.70
CA LEU A 51 -7.76 -1.97 10.44
C LEU A 51 -7.86 -3.20 9.55
N THR A 52 -8.87 -3.20 8.69
CA THR A 52 -8.99 -4.24 7.66
C THR A 52 -8.82 -3.60 6.29
N ALA A 53 -7.77 -4.02 5.57
CA ALA A 53 -7.55 -3.57 4.20
C ALA A 53 -8.57 -4.22 3.26
N ASP A 54 -8.66 -3.70 2.05
CA ASP A 54 -9.57 -4.26 1.04
C ASP A 54 -9.07 -5.62 0.56
N ASP A 55 -7.74 -5.79 0.47
CA ASP A 55 -7.13 -7.02 0.00
C ASP A 55 -5.68 -7.10 0.50
N VAL A 56 -4.98 -8.16 0.11
CA VAL A 56 -3.56 -8.33 0.41
C VAL A 56 -2.72 -8.08 -0.83
N ILE A 57 -1.43 -7.77 -0.63
CA ILE A 57 -0.52 -7.42 -1.74
C ILE A 57 -0.39 -8.55 -2.77
N ALA A 58 -0.49 -9.78 -2.35
CA ALA A 58 -0.41 -10.92 -3.26
C ALA A 58 -1.49 -10.86 -4.35
N ASN A 59 -2.64 -10.29 -4.05
CA ASN A 59 -3.75 -10.18 -4.99
C ASN A 59 -3.67 -8.95 -5.89
N LEU A 60 -2.75 -8.02 -5.62
CA LEU A 60 -2.45 -6.91 -6.53
C LEU A 60 -1.54 -7.38 -7.67
N LYS A 61 -0.70 -8.34 -7.40
CA LYS A 61 0.24 -8.87 -8.36
C LYS A 61 -0.50 -9.47 -9.56
N GLY A 62 -0.18 -9.01 -10.76
CA GLY A 62 -0.88 -9.37 -11.98
C GLY A 62 -2.07 -8.47 -12.32
N HIS A 63 -2.44 -7.56 -11.43
CA HIS A 63 -3.56 -6.64 -11.61
C HIS A 63 -3.13 -5.17 -11.61
N GLU A 64 -1.84 -4.92 -11.76
CA GLU A 64 -1.29 -3.55 -11.70
C GLU A 64 -1.86 -2.64 -12.78
N ASP A 65 -2.30 -3.19 -13.92
CA ASP A 65 -2.89 -2.41 -15.00
C ASP A 65 -4.22 -1.78 -14.63
N GLU A 66 -4.88 -2.28 -13.59
CA GLU A 66 -6.15 -1.71 -13.13
C GLU A 66 -5.97 -0.38 -12.42
N PHE A 67 -4.73 0.01 -12.10
CA PHE A 67 -4.44 1.20 -11.31
C PHE A 67 -3.56 2.18 -12.08
N ASP A 68 -3.83 3.47 -11.88
CA ASP A 68 -3.08 4.56 -12.51
C ASP A 68 -1.88 4.99 -11.69
N ALA A 69 -1.93 4.76 -10.37
CA ALA A 69 -0.89 5.20 -9.45
C ALA A 69 -0.77 4.25 -8.27
N LEU A 70 0.38 4.29 -7.63
CA LEU A 70 0.68 3.53 -6.42
C LEU A 70 1.06 4.50 -5.32
N VAL A 71 0.42 4.38 -4.16
CA VAL A 71 0.78 5.13 -2.96
C VAL A 71 1.29 4.15 -1.92
N PHE A 72 2.47 4.40 -1.41
CA PHE A 72 3.10 3.59 -0.38
C PHE A 72 3.04 4.36 0.94
N SER A 73 2.12 3.96 1.81
CA SER A 73 1.99 4.54 3.13
C SER A 73 2.64 3.62 4.15
N CYS A 74 3.75 4.06 4.69
CA CYS A 74 4.47 3.31 5.70
C CYS A 74 4.68 4.17 6.94
N GLY A 75 4.90 3.51 8.06
CA GLY A 75 5.30 4.18 9.29
C GLY A 75 6.76 3.86 9.55
N ASP A 76 7.06 3.24 10.68
CA ASP A 76 8.39 2.77 11.01
C ASP A 76 8.70 1.49 10.22
N ALA A 77 8.63 1.60 8.90
CA ALA A 77 8.60 0.43 8.03
C ALA A 77 9.98 -0.14 7.74
N VAL A 78 11.03 0.68 7.77
CA VAL A 78 12.37 0.22 7.38
C VAL A 78 12.85 -0.95 8.25
N PRO A 79 12.79 -0.88 9.59
CA PRO A 79 13.16 -2.03 10.41
C PRO A 79 12.27 -3.24 10.16
N VAL A 80 10.97 -3.02 9.96
CA VAL A 80 10.01 -4.10 9.69
C VAL A 80 10.36 -4.78 8.37
N PHE A 81 10.68 -4.03 7.33
CA PHE A 81 11.09 -4.60 6.05
C PHE A 81 12.38 -5.41 6.17
N GLN A 82 13.34 -4.94 6.94
CA GLN A 82 14.58 -5.67 7.14
C GLN A 82 14.35 -6.99 7.85
N GLN A 83 13.47 -7.01 8.85
CA GLN A 83 13.14 -8.21 9.61
C GLN A 83 12.36 -9.22 8.78
N ASN A 84 11.56 -8.74 7.82
CA ASN A 84 10.64 -9.56 7.05
C ASN A 84 11.00 -9.63 5.56
N ALA A 85 12.26 -9.34 5.21
CA ALA A 85 12.69 -9.26 3.81
C ALA A 85 12.48 -10.57 3.05
N ASP A 86 12.52 -11.70 3.75
CA ASP A 86 12.33 -13.03 3.18
C ASP A 86 10.87 -13.47 3.13
N LYS A 87 9.96 -12.69 3.67
CA LYS A 87 8.53 -13.04 3.67
C LYS A 87 7.94 -12.91 2.26
N PRO A 88 7.01 -13.81 1.88
CA PRO A 88 6.42 -13.78 0.54
C PRO A 88 5.77 -12.43 0.21
N TYR A 89 5.08 -11.81 1.16
CA TYR A 89 4.42 -10.52 0.89
C TYR A 89 5.41 -9.39 0.59
N ASN A 90 6.62 -9.43 1.13
CA ASN A 90 7.65 -8.45 0.79
C ASN A 90 8.26 -8.71 -0.59
N VAL A 91 8.37 -9.96 -0.99
CA VAL A 91 8.76 -10.31 -2.36
C VAL A 91 7.71 -9.78 -3.34
N ASP A 92 6.43 -10.00 -3.04
CA ASP A 92 5.33 -9.48 -3.86
C ASP A 92 5.34 -7.96 -3.91
N LEU A 93 5.61 -7.29 -2.79
CA LEU A 93 5.73 -5.84 -2.73
C LEU A 93 6.80 -5.32 -3.70
N MET A 94 7.98 -5.92 -3.68
CA MET A 94 9.07 -5.50 -4.56
C MET A 94 8.71 -5.70 -6.03
N GLN A 95 8.03 -6.79 -6.35
CA GLN A 95 7.58 -7.05 -7.72
C GLN A 95 6.53 -6.05 -8.18
N VAL A 96 5.58 -5.69 -7.32
CA VAL A 96 4.57 -4.69 -7.63
C VAL A 96 5.21 -3.33 -7.87
N ILE A 97 6.12 -2.90 -7.01
CA ILE A 97 6.84 -1.64 -7.17
C ILE A 97 7.58 -1.61 -8.51
N LYS A 98 8.28 -2.68 -8.83
CA LYS A 98 9.00 -2.79 -10.10
C LYS A 98 8.05 -2.68 -11.29
N THR A 99 6.91 -3.36 -11.24
CA THR A 99 5.94 -3.33 -12.32
C THR A 99 5.41 -1.92 -12.56
N PHE A 100 5.04 -1.20 -11.50
CA PHE A 100 4.59 0.19 -11.63
C PHE A 100 5.69 1.08 -12.19
N GLY A 101 6.93 0.90 -11.76
CA GLY A 101 8.07 1.64 -12.28
C GLY A 101 8.33 1.35 -13.76
N ASP A 102 8.32 0.09 -14.15
CA ASP A 102 8.54 -0.33 -15.53
C ASP A 102 7.46 0.21 -16.49
N LYS A 103 6.24 0.37 -16.00
CA LYS A 103 5.14 0.92 -16.79
C LYS A 103 5.09 2.44 -16.77
N GLY A 104 5.99 3.09 -16.07
CA GLY A 104 6.04 4.54 -15.98
C GLY A 104 4.87 5.16 -15.23
N LYS A 105 4.22 4.40 -14.36
CA LYS A 105 3.10 4.90 -13.57
C LYS A 105 3.57 5.75 -12.40
N ILE A 106 2.70 6.64 -11.93
CA ILE A 106 3.00 7.50 -10.80
C ILE A 106 3.13 6.66 -9.53
N MET A 107 4.21 6.89 -8.78
CA MET A 107 4.42 6.26 -7.48
C MET A 107 4.71 7.35 -6.45
N ILE A 108 3.96 7.32 -5.36
CA ILE A 108 4.11 8.26 -4.25
C ILE A 108 4.50 7.46 -3.01
N GLY A 109 5.63 7.82 -2.41
CA GLY A 109 6.08 7.22 -1.17
C GLY A 109 6.01 8.23 -0.04
N HIS A 110 5.40 7.85 1.06
CA HIS A 110 5.45 8.60 2.31
C HIS A 110 6.13 7.70 3.32
N CYS A 111 7.44 7.85 3.42
CA CYS A 111 8.25 6.96 4.21
C CYS A 111 9.12 7.74 5.17
N ALA A 112 9.13 7.32 6.38
CA ALA A 112 10.08 7.85 7.34
C ALA A 112 11.45 7.20 7.14
#